data_b34769a8855a0b779c34dbd5d62868da
#
_entry.id   b34769a8855a0b779c34dbd5d62868da
#
_cell.length_a   1.000
_cell.length_b   1.000
_cell.length_c   1.000
_cell.angle_alpha   90.00
_cell.angle_beta   90.00
_cell.angle_gamma   90.00
#
_symmetry.space_group_name_H-M   'P 1'
#
loop_
_entity.id
_entity.type
_entity.pdbx_description
1 polymer ?
#
loop_
_entity_poly.entity_id
_entity_poly.type
_entity_poly.pdbx_seq_one_letter_code
_entity_poly.pdbx_strand_id
1 'polypeptide(L)'
;VFAFYPNKQITTAEGGMIVTNDAKAAMLMNAMRNQGRAPGDTWLDHTYLGYNYRLDEMSAALGVSQLARLEELLTKRQQVADWYAAYLSDIDEIELPVVVENTTRVSWFVYVIRLAKKIDRTIFAEKLKLKGIPVRPYFSPIHLQPYMQEMFGYQEGDYPVTEDLGARSLAIPFSGRMTEDEVTYVSQGIKEALL
;
A
#
# COMPACT_ATOMS: atom_id res chain seq x y z
N VAL A 1 -13.33 -4.87 1.48
CA VAL A 1 -12.58 -4.56 2.69
C VAL A 1 -11.67 -3.37 2.40
N PHE A 2 -11.64 -2.40 3.31
CA PHE A 2 -10.78 -1.21 3.24
C PHE A 2 -9.85 -1.20 4.45
N ALA A 3 -8.60 -0.78 4.24
CA ALA A 3 -7.60 -0.64 5.29
C ALA A 3 -7.29 0.84 5.52
N PHE A 4 -7.16 1.23 6.78
CA PHE A 4 -6.91 2.61 7.20
C PHE A 4 -5.59 2.80 7.94
N TYR A 5 -4.59 1.97 7.61
CA TYR A 5 -3.23 2.08 8.12
C TYR A 5 -2.59 3.43 7.70
N PRO A 6 -1.61 3.99 8.43
CA PRO A 6 -1.07 5.34 8.21
C PRO A 6 -0.59 5.65 6.79
N ASN A 7 -0.13 4.65 6.04
CA ASN A 7 0.37 4.86 4.67
C ASN A 7 -0.71 4.77 3.59
N LYS A 8 -1.98 4.52 3.94
CA LYS A 8 -3.08 4.44 2.97
C LYS A 8 -3.51 5.83 2.49
N GLN A 9 -4.37 5.87 1.48
CA GLN A 9 -4.88 7.13 0.91
C GLN A 9 -5.63 7.97 1.94
N ILE A 10 -6.38 7.30 2.81
CA ILE A 10 -6.97 7.84 4.05
C ILE A 10 -6.58 6.94 5.22
N THR A 11 -6.50 7.49 6.41
CA THR A 11 -6.04 6.76 7.59
C THR A 11 -6.87 7.06 8.83
N THR A 12 -6.95 6.07 9.71
CA THR A 12 -7.42 6.22 11.10
C THR A 12 -6.33 5.87 12.11
N ALA A 13 -5.06 5.94 11.70
CA ALA A 13 -3.87 5.37 12.32
C ALA A 13 -3.88 3.84 12.24
N GLU A 14 -4.75 3.18 12.94
CA GLU A 14 -5.09 1.77 12.77
C GLU A 14 -6.59 1.64 12.51
N GLY A 15 -6.98 0.66 11.72
CA GLY A 15 -8.38 0.40 11.44
C GLY A 15 -8.65 -0.17 10.06
N GLY A 16 -9.90 -0.51 9.87
CA GLY A 16 -10.42 -1.02 8.61
C GLY A 16 -11.93 -1.02 8.58
N MET A 17 -12.48 -1.21 7.40
CA MET A 17 -13.92 -1.33 7.21
C MET A 17 -14.25 -2.46 6.24
N ILE A 18 -15.26 -3.22 6.58
CA ILE A 18 -15.89 -4.20 5.69
C ILE A 18 -17.27 -3.68 5.32
N VAL A 19 -17.56 -3.66 4.04
CA VAL A 19 -18.89 -3.34 3.50
C VAL A 19 -19.46 -4.55 2.78
N THR A 20 -20.76 -4.78 2.94
CA THR A 20 -21.47 -5.92 2.33
C THR A 20 -22.95 -5.60 2.18
N ASN A 21 -23.61 -6.22 1.19
CA ASN A 21 -25.05 -6.24 1.04
C ASN A 21 -25.69 -7.49 1.67
N ASP A 22 -24.91 -8.42 2.20
CA ASP A 22 -25.39 -9.60 2.92
C ASP A 22 -25.65 -9.24 4.38
N ALA A 23 -26.92 -9.18 4.76
CA ALA A 23 -27.34 -8.85 6.11
C ALA A 23 -26.86 -9.86 7.17
N LYS A 24 -26.78 -11.16 6.81
CA LYS A 24 -26.28 -12.20 7.71
C LYS A 24 -24.77 -12.03 7.96
N ALA A 25 -24.01 -11.78 6.91
CA ALA A 25 -22.59 -11.48 7.03
C ALA A 25 -22.34 -10.22 7.87
N ALA A 26 -23.11 -9.15 7.65
CA ALA A 26 -23.02 -7.92 8.42
C ALA A 26 -23.30 -8.16 9.91
N MET A 27 -24.34 -8.93 10.24
CA MET A 27 -24.68 -9.29 11.61
C MET A 27 -23.56 -10.10 12.27
N LEU A 28 -23.04 -11.13 11.60
CA LEU A 28 -21.95 -11.96 12.12
C LEU A 28 -20.67 -11.14 12.36
N MET A 29 -20.27 -10.30 11.39
CA MET A 29 -19.10 -9.43 11.55
C MET A 29 -19.25 -8.44 12.71
N ASN A 30 -20.45 -7.87 12.90
CA ASN A 30 -20.73 -7.00 14.03
C ASN A 30 -20.65 -7.76 15.36
N ALA A 31 -21.18 -8.98 15.44
CA ALA A 31 -21.07 -9.81 16.62
C ALA A 31 -19.59 -10.18 16.90
N MET A 32 -18.87 -10.66 15.90
CA MET A 32 -17.49 -11.11 16.04
C MET A 32 -16.55 -9.98 16.46
N ARG A 33 -16.67 -8.77 15.91
CA ARG A 33 -15.84 -7.63 16.33
C ARG A 33 -16.15 -7.13 17.73
N ASN A 34 -17.32 -7.48 18.28
CA ASN A 34 -17.81 -7.08 19.59
C ASN A 34 -17.90 -8.26 20.56
N GLN A 35 -16.83 -9.04 20.65
CA GLN A 35 -16.69 -10.15 21.60
C GLN A 35 -17.69 -11.30 21.39
N GLY A 36 -18.29 -11.42 20.19
CA GLY A 36 -19.26 -12.48 19.88
C GLY A 36 -20.69 -12.19 20.33
N ARG A 37 -21.01 -10.97 20.74
CA ARG A 37 -22.38 -10.61 21.16
C ARG A 37 -23.28 -10.46 19.95
N ALA A 38 -24.32 -11.29 19.90
CA ALA A 38 -25.37 -11.21 18.89
C ALA A 38 -26.37 -10.08 19.22
N PRO A 39 -27.20 -9.62 18.24
CA PRO A 39 -28.33 -8.76 18.54
C PRO A 39 -29.29 -9.43 19.53
N GLY A 40 -29.60 -8.73 20.62
CA GLY A 40 -30.46 -9.24 21.69
C GLY A 40 -29.73 -9.91 22.86
N ASP A 41 -28.43 -10.16 22.75
CA ASP A 41 -27.63 -10.66 23.86
C ASP A 41 -27.56 -9.63 25.00
N THR A 42 -27.50 -10.15 26.23
CA THR A 42 -27.21 -9.33 27.39
C THR A 42 -25.71 -8.99 27.47
N TRP A 43 -25.33 -8.20 28.46
CA TRP A 43 -23.91 -7.86 28.69
C TRP A 43 -23.01 -9.09 28.91
N LEU A 44 -23.56 -10.16 29.47
CA LEU A 44 -22.82 -11.39 29.82
C LEU A 44 -22.92 -12.50 28.78
N ASP A 45 -23.74 -12.32 27.75
CA ASP A 45 -23.95 -13.34 26.73
C ASP A 45 -22.98 -13.16 25.57
N HIS A 46 -22.45 -14.27 25.05
CA HIS A 46 -21.53 -14.35 23.91
C HIS A 46 -21.97 -15.49 23.01
N THR A 47 -22.91 -15.23 22.11
CA THR A 47 -23.48 -16.26 21.23
C THR A 47 -22.47 -16.81 20.23
N TYR A 48 -21.49 -15.99 19.82
CA TYR A 48 -20.45 -16.37 18.88
C TYR A 48 -19.04 -16.27 19.48
N LEU A 49 -18.09 -16.99 18.91
CA LEU A 49 -16.68 -16.74 19.17
C LEU A 49 -16.29 -15.39 18.49
N GLY A 50 -15.86 -14.44 19.28
CA GLY A 50 -15.55 -13.10 18.78
C GLY A 50 -14.30 -12.49 19.41
N TYR A 51 -13.97 -11.28 18.91
CA TYR A 51 -12.79 -10.53 19.28
C TYR A 51 -13.16 -9.13 19.75
N ASN A 52 -12.23 -8.42 20.37
CA ASN A 52 -12.40 -7.02 20.72
C ASN A 52 -11.81 -6.14 19.61
N TYR A 53 -12.49 -6.07 18.46
CA TYR A 53 -12.06 -5.34 17.26
C TYR A 53 -12.95 -4.14 16.97
N ARG A 54 -13.38 -3.45 18.01
CA ARG A 54 -14.13 -2.20 17.89
C ARG A 54 -13.18 -1.06 17.55
N LEU A 55 -13.48 -0.34 16.47
CA LEU A 55 -12.82 0.93 16.19
C LEU A 55 -13.25 1.94 17.25
N ASP A 56 -12.30 2.65 17.84
CA ASP A 56 -12.59 3.71 18.82
C ASP A 56 -13.14 4.97 18.14
N GLU A 57 -13.85 5.80 18.92
CA GLU A 57 -14.53 6.98 18.39
C GLU A 57 -13.58 8.07 17.89
N MET A 58 -12.36 8.18 18.44
CA MET A 58 -11.37 9.16 17.98
C MET A 58 -10.83 8.76 16.60
N SER A 59 -10.49 7.50 16.42
CA SER A 59 -10.08 6.95 15.13
C SER A 59 -11.21 7.03 14.08
N ALA A 60 -12.45 6.75 14.50
CA ALA A 60 -13.62 6.87 13.64
C ALA A 60 -13.86 8.34 13.21
N ALA A 61 -13.73 9.30 14.10
CA ALA A 61 -13.87 10.74 13.80
C ALA A 61 -12.77 11.21 12.80
N LEU A 62 -11.54 10.73 12.99
CA LEU A 62 -10.46 10.97 12.02
C LEU A 62 -10.83 10.41 10.63
N GLY A 63 -11.37 9.18 10.59
CA GLY A 63 -11.81 8.53 9.36
C GLY A 63 -12.90 9.33 8.63
N VAL A 64 -13.90 9.83 9.36
CA VAL A 64 -14.96 10.69 8.81
C VAL A 64 -14.37 11.97 8.20
N SER A 65 -13.46 12.63 8.91
CA SER A 65 -12.79 13.85 8.43
C SER A 65 -11.95 13.57 7.17
N GLN A 66 -11.21 12.46 7.15
CA GLN A 66 -10.42 12.04 5.98
C GLN A 66 -11.31 11.70 4.77
N LEU A 67 -12.41 10.98 5.00
CA LEU A 67 -13.34 10.59 3.94
C LEU A 67 -14.02 11.81 3.32
N ALA A 68 -14.37 12.81 4.10
CA ALA A 68 -14.94 14.06 3.60
C ALA A 68 -14.00 14.83 2.64
N ARG A 69 -12.69 14.56 2.72
CA ARG A 69 -11.65 15.17 1.88
C ARG A 69 -11.07 14.20 0.84
N LEU A 70 -11.70 13.05 0.60
CA LEU A 70 -11.14 11.99 -0.23
C LEU A 70 -10.74 12.49 -1.62
N GLU A 71 -11.61 13.25 -2.29
CA GLU A 71 -11.35 13.74 -3.65
C GLU A 71 -10.15 14.71 -3.70
N GLU A 72 -10.02 15.58 -2.71
CA GLU A 72 -8.85 16.46 -2.57
C GLU A 72 -7.56 15.64 -2.41
N LEU A 73 -7.59 14.62 -1.53
CA LEU A 73 -6.44 13.79 -1.25
C LEU A 73 -6.02 12.94 -2.46
N LEU A 74 -6.98 12.39 -3.20
CA LEU A 74 -6.70 11.63 -4.42
C LEU A 74 -6.17 12.51 -5.55
N THR A 75 -6.69 13.73 -5.71
CA THR A 75 -6.19 14.69 -6.70
C THR A 75 -4.74 15.08 -6.44
N LYS A 76 -4.38 15.34 -5.19
CA LYS A 76 -3.00 15.63 -4.80
C LYS A 76 -2.05 14.46 -5.07
N ARG A 77 -2.49 13.21 -4.82
CA ARG A 77 -1.70 12.01 -5.15
C ARG A 77 -1.53 11.82 -6.65
N GLN A 78 -2.58 12.09 -7.42
CA GLN A 78 -2.49 12.04 -8.89
C GLN A 78 -1.46 13.05 -9.39
N GLN A 79 -1.48 14.28 -8.90
CA GLN A 79 -0.51 15.31 -9.30
C GLN A 79 0.95 14.87 -9.08
N VAL A 80 1.24 14.26 -7.93
CA VAL A 80 2.59 13.73 -7.64
C VAL A 80 2.97 12.59 -8.59
N ALA A 81 2.01 11.71 -8.91
CA ALA A 81 2.23 10.63 -9.86
C ALA A 81 2.51 11.17 -11.29
N ASP A 82 1.80 12.22 -11.70
CA ASP A 82 1.99 12.87 -12.99
C ASP A 82 3.38 13.54 -13.10
N TRP A 83 3.85 14.19 -12.04
CA TRP A 83 5.21 14.72 -12.00
C TRP A 83 6.27 13.63 -12.12
N TYR A 84 6.14 12.51 -11.37
CA TYR A 84 7.06 11.39 -11.52
C TYR A 84 7.03 10.80 -12.92
N ALA A 85 5.85 10.63 -13.51
CA ALA A 85 5.73 10.14 -14.88
C ALA A 85 6.44 11.09 -15.87
N ALA A 86 6.28 12.40 -15.71
CA ALA A 86 6.92 13.39 -16.57
C ALA A 86 8.46 13.41 -16.44
N TYR A 87 8.99 13.33 -15.20
CA TYR A 87 10.43 13.45 -14.96
C TYR A 87 11.23 12.17 -15.13
N LEU A 88 10.58 11.00 -15.15
CA LEU A 88 11.22 9.70 -15.22
C LEU A 88 10.95 8.94 -16.55
N SER A 89 10.07 9.46 -17.42
CA SER A 89 9.67 8.78 -18.66
C SER A 89 10.78 8.61 -19.69
N ASP A 90 11.85 9.36 -19.59
CA ASP A 90 13.01 9.36 -20.48
C ASP A 90 14.14 8.40 -20.03
N ILE A 91 13.92 7.60 -18.99
CA ILE A 91 14.91 6.71 -18.40
C ILE A 91 14.64 5.26 -18.83
N ASP A 92 15.42 4.74 -19.75
CA ASP A 92 15.27 3.36 -20.26
C ASP A 92 15.55 2.28 -19.22
N GLU A 93 16.32 2.59 -18.17
CA GLU A 93 16.70 1.67 -17.12
C GLU A 93 15.61 1.40 -16.08
N ILE A 94 14.50 2.12 -16.13
CA ILE A 94 13.39 1.91 -15.21
C ILE A 94 12.06 1.79 -15.95
N GLU A 95 11.19 0.96 -15.42
CA GLU A 95 9.81 0.85 -15.87
C GLU A 95 8.89 1.53 -14.88
N LEU A 96 8.07 2.45 -15.35
CA LEU A 96 7.08 3.18 -14.54
C LEU A 96 5.77 2.39 -14.43
N PRO A 97 4.93 2.69 -13.43
CA PRO A 97 3.58 2.11 -13.35
C PRO A 97 2.76 2.43 -14.60
N VAL A 98 2.15 1.41 -15.18
CA VAL A 98 1.29 1.55 -16.35
C VAL A 98 -0.17 1.58 -15.90
N VAL A 99 -0.91 2.61 -16.34
CA VAL A 99 -2.36 2.68 -16.18
C VAL A 99 -2.99 2.14 -17.46
N VAL A 100 -3.64 0.99 -17.37
CA VAL A 100 -4.28 0.36 -18.54
C VAL A 100 -5.61 1.05 -18.89
N GLU A 101 -6.02 0.96 -20.15
CA GLU A 101 -7.19 1.68 -20.70
C GLU A 101 -8.49 1.43 -19.94
N ASN A 102 -8.68 0.22 -19.40
CA ASN A 102 -9.87 -0.14 -18.63
C ASN A 102 -9.86 0.37 -17.18
N THR A 103 -8.85 1.10 -16.75
CA THR A 103 -8.74 1.65 -15.40
C THR A 103 -9.48 2.99 -15.34
N THR A 104 -10.59 3.03 -14.60
CA THR A 104 -11.35 4.27 -14.40
C THR A 104 -10.58 5.29 -13.58
N ARG A 105 -9.85 4.85 -12.54
CA ARG A 105 -9.04 5.70 -11.68
C ARG A 105 -8.04 4.89 -10.87
N VAL A 106 -6.83 5.40 -10.73
CA VAL A 106 -5.83 4.89 -9.78
C VAL A 106 -5.82 5.78 -8.54
N SER A 107 -5.89 5.17 -7.36
CA SER A 107 -5.88 5.92 -6.09
C SER A 107 -4.47 6.27 -5.59
N TRP A 108 -3.45 5.79 -6.28
CA TRP A 108 -2.03 6.02 -5.99
C TRP A 108 -1.66 5.88 -4.51
N PHE A 109 -1.64 4.63 -4.07
CA PHE A 109 -1.24 4.28 -2.70
C PHE A 109 0.27 4.46 -2.50
N VAL A 110 1.07 3.98 -3.44
CA VAL A 110 2.53 4.08 -3.54
C VAL A 110 2.91 4.35 -4.99
N TYR A 111 4.14 4.79 -5.22
CA TYR A 111 4.72 4.85 -6.57
C TYR A 111 5.89 3.88 -6.64
N VAL A 112 5.75 2.84 -7.44
CA VAL A 112 6.72 1.74 -7.56
C VAL A 112 7.35 1.77 -8.94
N ILE A 113 8.66 1.92 -8.98
CA ILE A 113 9.45 1.75 -10.20
C ILE A 113 10.03 0.34 -10.24
N ARG A 114 10.26 -0.18 -11.44
CA ARG A 114 10.92 -1.46 -11.66
C ARG A 114 12.23 -1.25 -12.41
N LEU A 115 13.34 -1.69 -11.83
CA LEU A 115 14.67 -1.54 -12.39
C LEU A 115 14.89 -2.56 -13.53
N ALA A 116 15.69 -2.20 -14.53
CA ALA A 116 16.16 -3.13 -15.54
C ALA A 116 16.96 -4.28 -14.89
N LYS A 117 16.92 -5.48 -15.49
CA LYS A 117 17.56 -6.69 -14.93
C LYS A 117 19.08 -6.55 -14.67
N LYS A 118 19.75 -5.66 -15.41
CA LYS A 118 21.20 -5.39 -15.25
C LYS A 118 21.55 -4.57 -14.02
N ILE A 119 20.55 -4.00 -13.31
CA ILE A 119 20.76 -3.10 -12.16
C ILE A 119 20.54 -3.86 -10.88
N ASP A 120 21.57 -3.86 -10.02
CA ASP A 120 21.43 -4.35 -8.65
C ASP A 120 20.60 -3.36 -7.83
N ARG A 121 19.39 -3.82 -7.42
CA ARG A 121 18.46 -3.00 -6.65
C ARG A 121 19.03 -2.57 -5.30
N THR A 122 19.84 -3.41 -4.66
CA THR A 122 20.40 -3.12 -3.33
C THR A 122 21.41 -1.98 -3.43
N ILE A 123 22.33 -2.08 -4.39
CA ILE A 123 23.34 -1.02 -4.66
C ILE A 123 22.62 0.27 -5.07
N PHE A 124 21.63 0.20 -5.93
CA PHE A 124 20.86 1.36 -6.36
C PHE A 124 20.13 2.03 -5.18
N ALA A 125 19.48 1.24 -4.32
CA ALA A 125 18.81 1.75 -3.13
C ALA A 125 19.77 2.40 -2.13
N GLU A 126 20.98 1.86 -1.97
CA GLU A 126 22.03 2.47 -1.12
C GLU A 126 22.52 3.80 -1.69
N LYS A 127 22.75 3.92 -3.00
CA LYS A 127 23.09 5.19 -3.65
C LYS A 127 22.01 6.26 -3.38
N LEU A 128 20.72 5.91 -3.48
CA LEU A 128 19.62 6.83 -3.17
C LEU A 128 19.59 7.21 -1.69
N LYS A 129 19.80 6.24 -0.80
CA LYS A 129 19.86 6.49 0.65
C LYS A 129 20.98 7.45 1.03
N LEU A 130 22.16 7.37 0.42
CA LEU A 130 23.26 8.31 0.62
C LEU A 130 22.91 9.75 0.21
N LYS A 131 21.96 9.91 -0.70
CA LYS A 131 21.37 11.21 -1.10
C LYS A 131 20.21 11.64 -0.21
N GLY A 132 19.90 10.92 0.88
CA GLY A 132 18.76 11.21 1.75
C GLY A 132 17.39 10.86 1.13
N ILE A 133 17.35 10.05 0.07
CA ILE A 133 16.12 9.62 -0.60
C ILE A 133 15.73 8.24 -0.04
N PRO A 134 14.71 8.15 0.83
CA PRO A 134 14.28 6.88 1.40
C PRO A 134 13.49 6.07 0.37
N VAL A 135 13.92 4.83 0.17
CA VAL A 135 13.24 3.88 -0.73
C VAL A 135 12.99 2.56 -0.03
N ARG A 136 12.04 1.75 -0.55
CA ARG A 136 11.70 0.44 0.03
C ARG A 136 11.57 -0.62 -1.05
N PRO A 137 12.15 -1.83 -0.88
CA PRO A 137 11.81 -2.99 -1.70
C PRO A 137 10.30 -3.24 -1.68
N TYR A 138 9.71 -3.56 -2.85
CA TYR A 138 8.26 -3.67 -2.94
C TYR A 138 7.81 -4.83 -3.83
N PHE A 139 7.62 -6.06 -3.30
CA PHE A 139 7.89 -6.63 -1.96
C PHE A 139 8.78 -7.87 -2.06
N SER A 140 9.19 -8.42 -0.89
CA SER A 140 9.65 -9.82 -0.86
C SER A 140 8.45 -10.72 -1.15
N PRO A 141 8.60 -11.72 -2.05
CA PRO A 141 7.52 -12.65 -2.39
C PRO A 141 6.97 -13.37 -1.16
N ILE A 142 5.64 -13.42 -1.01
CA ILE A 142 5.00 -14.02 0.18
C ILE A 142 5.31 -15.51 0.30
N HIS A 143 5.33 -16.23 -0.82
CA HIS A 143 5.62 -17.68 -0.83
C HIS A 143 7.04 -18.01 -0.35
N LEU A 144 7.98 -17.06 -0.43
CA LEU A 144 9.35 -17.20 0.10
C LEU A 144 9.50 -16.76 1.56
N GLN A 145 8.42 -16.36 2.23
CA GLN A 145 8.49 -16.11 3.67
C GLN A 145 8.71 -17.43 4.43
N PRO A 146 9.56 -17.46 5.48
CA PRO A 146 9.92 -18.69 6.18
C PRO A 146 8.71 -19.54 6.58
N TYR A 147 7.68 -18.93 7.17
CA TYR A 147 6.48 -19.64 7.60
C TYR A 147 5.68 -20.24 6.42
N MET A 148 5.68 -19.59 5.24
CA MET A 148 5.00 -20.11 4.05
C MET A 148 5.76 -21.31 3.47
N GLN A 149 7.09 -21.23 3.46
CA GLN A 149 7.93 -22.36 3.03
C GLN A 149 7.77 -23.56 3.99
N GLU A 150 7.76 -23.32 5.30
CA GLU A 150 7.57 -24.37 6.31
C GLU A 150 6.19 -25.02 6.23
N MET A 151 5.11 -24.22 6.11
CA MET A 151 3.73 -24.72 6.13
C MET A 151 3.28 -25.36 4.82
N PHE A 152 3.78 -24.87 3.68
CA PHE A 152 3.27 -25.24 2.35
C PHE A 152 4.32 -25.80 1.40
N GLY A 153 5.60 -25.81 1.78
CA GLY A 153 6.70 -26.36 0.98
C GLY A 153 7.10 -25.53 -0.23
N TYR A 154 6.72 -24.25 -0.27
CA TYR A 154 7.08 -23.36 -1.38
C TYR A 154 8.60 -23.15 -1.47
N GLN A 155 9.09 -22.99 -2.71
CA GLN A 155 10.50 -22.78 -3.00
C GLN A 155 10.69 -21.68 -4.03
N GLU A 156 11.93 -21.21 -4.15
CA GLU A 156 12.34 -20.34 -5.23
C GLU A 156 12.11 -21.01 -6.60
N GLY A 157 11.53 -20.26 -7.54
CA GLY A 157 11.15 -20.76 -8.86
C GLY A 157 9.67 -21.13 -8.99
N ASP A 158 8.92 -21.28 -7.89
CA ASP A 158 7.49 -21.62 -7.96
C ASP A 158 6.65 -20.49 -8.57
N TYR A 159 7.06 -19.24 -8.37
CA TYR A 159 6.36 -18.06 -8.89
C TYR A 159 7.34 -17.06 -9.53
N PRO A 160 7.95 -17.40 -10.70
CA PRO A 160 9.07 -16.65 -11.27
C PRO A 160 8.73 -15.19 -11.63
N VAL A 161 7.48 -14.90 -12.00
CA VAL A 161 7.04 -13.52 -12.26
C VAL A 161 7.02 -12.68 -10.97
N THR A 162 6.50 -13.25 -9.88
CA THR A 162 6.46 -12.59 -8.57
C THR A 162 7.88 -12.38 -8.02
N GLU A 163 8.74 -13.35 -8.22
CA GLU A 163 10.14 -13.31 -7.78
C GLU A 163 10.93 -12.24 -8.56
N ASP A 164 10.79 -12.19 -9.89
CA ASP A 164 11.41 -11.15 -10.72
C ASP A 164 10.92 -9.75 -10.30
N LEU A 165 9.61 -9.56 -10.11
CA LEU A 165 9.06 -8.30 -9.63
C LEU A 165 9.58 -7.95 -8.24
N GLY A 166 9.59 -8.90 -7.31
CA GLY A 166 10.11 -8.74 -5.97
C GLY A 166 11.60 -8.37 -5.94
N ALA A 167 12.40 -8.90 -6.87
CA ALA A 167 13.81 -8.61 -6.97
C ALA A 167 14.13 -7.21 -7.51
N ARG A 168 13.30 -6.67 -8.40
CA ARG A 168 13.59 -5.44 -9.15
C ARG A 168 12.74 -4.22 -8.76
N SER A 169 11.63 -4.43 -8.06
CA SER A 169 10.71 -3.34 -7.72
C SER A 169 11.15 -2.56 -6.50
N LEU A 170 10.97 -1.23 -6.56
CA LEU A 170 11.36 -0.29 -5.53
C LEU A 170 10.29 0.79 -5.39
N ALA A 171 9.71 0.93 -4.19
CA ALA A 171 8.84 2.07 -3.87
C ALA A 171 9.71 3.29 -3.59
N ILE A 172 9.46 4.37 -4.31
CA ILE A 172 10.12 5.67 -4.12
C ILE A 172 9.25 6.57 -3.22
N PRO A 173 9.78 7.68 -2.69
CA PRO A 173 9.00 8.61 -1.85
C PRO A 173 7.72 9.02 -2.53
N PHE A 174 6.58 8.85 -1.86
CA PHE A 174 5.30 9.18 -2.43
C PHE A 174 4.28 9.61 -1.37
N SER A 175 3.81 10.83 -1.48
CA SER A 175 2.77 11.41 -0.64
C SER A 175 2.05 12.50 -1.41
N GLY A 176 0.73 12.65 -1.25
CA GLY A 176 -0.02 13.78 -1.81
C GLY A 176 0.35 15.16 -1.23
N ARG A 177 1.36 15.23 -0.34
CA ARG A 177 1.91 16.49 0.20
C ARG A 177 3.23 16.89 -0.44
N MET A 178 3.80 16.03 -1.27
CA MET A 178 5.06 16.35 -1.95
C MET A 178 4.87 17.53 -2.88
N THR A 179 5.88 18.40 -2.89
CA THR A 179 6.02 19.50 -3.84
C THR A 179 6.69 19.02 -5.12
N GLU A 180 6.57 19.81 -6.18
CA GLU A 180 7.25 19.52 -7.45
C GLU A 180 8.78 19.54 -7.31
N ASP A 181 9.33 20.42 -6.46
CA ASP A 181 10.76 20.47 -6.15
C ASP A 181 11.25 19.19 -5.48
N GLU A 182 10.46 18.63 -4.54
CA GLU A 182 10.80 17.35 -3.89
C GLU A 182 10.77 16.19 -4.90
N VAL A 183 9.81 16.17 -5.81
CA VAL A 183 9.73 15.16 -6.88
C VAL A 183 10.90 15.32 -7.86
N THR A 184 11.26 16.54 -8.22
CA THR A 184 12.42 16.87 -9.05
C THR A 184 13.71 16.39 -8.40
N TYR A 185 13.89 16.65 -7.10
CA TYR A 185 15.05 16.18 -6.34
C TYR A 185 15.17 14.65 -6.35
N VAL A 186 14.07 13.94 -6.08
CA VAL A 186 14.04 12.49 -6.11
C VAL A 186 14.36 11.97 -7.52
N SER A 187 13.75 12.54 -8.55
CA SER A 187 13.96 12.14 -9.95
C SER A 187 15.40 12.36 -10.41
N GLN A 188 16.01 13.48 -10.03
CA GLN A 188 17.41 13.73 -10.29
C GLN A 188 18.32 12.72 -9.56
N GLY A 189 18.02 12.45 -8.30
CA GLY A 189 18.75 11.44 -7.51
C GLY A 189 18.69 10.04 -8.13
N ILE A 190 17.55 9.67 -8.73
CA ILE A 190 17.38 8.41 -9.47
C ILE A 190 18.28 8.41 -10.71
N LYS A 191 18.28 9.46 -11.52
CA LYS A 191 19.14 9.59 -12.73
C LYS A 191 20.62 9.46 -12.36
N GLU A 192 21.06 10.13 -11.31
CA GLU A 192 22.46 10.07 -10.84
C GLU A 192 22.84 8.70 -10.23
N ALA A 193 21.90 8.00 -9.61
CA ALA A 193 22.16 6.67 -9.03
C ALA A 193 22.31 5.56 -10.12
N LEU A 194 21.83 5.81 -11.33
CA LEU A 194 21.97 4.92 -12.48
C LEU A 194 23.34 5.04 -13.17
N LEU A 195 24.04 6.15 -12.97
CA LEU A 195 25.43 6.38 -13.41
C LEU A 195 26.42 5.66 -12.49
#